data_5cce34abdafc3636f9858e55f6e11d9c
#
_entry.id   5cce34abdafc3636f9858e55f6e11d9c
#
_cell.length_a   1.000
_cell.length_b   1.000
_cell.length_c   1.000
_cell.angle_alpha   90.00
_cell.angle_beta   90.00
_cell.angle_gamma   90.00
#
_symmetry.space_group_name_H-M   'P 1'
#
loop_
_entity.id
_entity.type
_entity.pdbx_description
1 polymer ?
#
loop_
_entity_poly.entity_id
_entity_poly.type
_entity_poly.pdbx_seq_one_letter_code
_entity_poly.pdbx_strand_id
1 'polypeptide(L)'
;MTEDSRPQTANPPPREESPIPLAARGVVLLFLALVPFRIVGLGFVPGDDVLRHTAKAVSGREWSEVLVLRPDVTMDSHPGWHALLGLVHRATGADADALVLFSIVALYLALLLPAAFVLRRPEAWALALAAYGALEPTVPSRFATGRPYLLSMSALVVLCLIASRRAPDHGRWRTLLLVGALLGVVIWMHPSWHLFLLPVLACVLARRWSLALGLGGALVLGVTFAGILHGDPLEFVEQSVWHTVLAFGTPAPPGTLAMEFNPGGGAAVVLLGVLLLLLWRFARGRWRDEVVDNPVFLLAATGWLLGWAVVRFWSDWGTPALLVWLALELQVVLEGRLPVLSAKRIGVAFVTGLAALLILSANMRGHRFVAAERPFLSLTSPSIGSALPDPGGILYSDDMRLFYELFHQRPDAPWRYILGYEPALMPPDDLATFRRIVAARTPDSFAPWVRKMKPEDRLIIQSWYGRPEIPG
;
A
#
# COMPACT_ATOMS: atom_id res chain seq x y z
N MET A 1 -43.82 46.62 42.65
CA MET A 1 -43.44 46.30 41.28
C MET A 1 -42.09 46.93 41.03
N THR A 2 -41.04 46.17 41.21
CA THR A 2 -39.65 46.57 40.93
C THR A 2 -39.20 45.72 39.76
N GLU A 3 -39.04 46.34 38.60
CA GLU A 3 -38.51 45.70 37.40
C GLU A 3 -37.05 45.33 37.62
N ASP A 4 -36.78 44.02 37.57
CA ASP A 4 -35.47 43.43 37.63
C ASP A 4 -34.78 43.54 36.24
N SER A 5 -34.07 44.67 36.03
CA SER A 5 -33.30 44.93 34.82
C SER A 5 -31.97 44.16 34.90
N ARG A 6 -32.00 42.88 34.52
CA ARG A 6 -30.73 42.10 34.26
C ARG A 6 -30.02 42.70 33.04
N PRO A 7 -28.72 43.00 33.15
CA PRO A 7 -27.96 43.45 32.02
C PRO A 7 -27.88 42.33 30.97
N GLN A 8 -28.32 42.61 29.75
CA GLN A 8 -28.06 41.73 28.60
C GLN A 8 -26.56 41.56 28.44
N THR A 9 -26.07 40.35 28.73
CA THR A 9 -24.69 39.97 28.40
C THR A 9 -24.51 40.06 26.89
N ALA A 10 -23.80 41.09 26.46
CA ALA A 10 -23.39 41.22 25.05
C ALA A 10 -22.70 39.92 24.59
N ASN A 11 -23.21 39.34 23.50
CA ASN A 11 -22.52 38.19 22.87
C ASN A 11 -21.05 38.59 22.62
N PRO A 12 -20.08 37.76 23.04
CA PRO A 12 -18.71 38.05 22.73
C PRO A 12 -18.53 38.14 21.20
N PRO A 13 -17.74 39.12 20.72
CA PRO A 13 -17.51 39.26 19.30
C PRO A 13 -17.00 37.93 18.72
N PRO A 14 -17.32 37.58 17.45
CA PRO A 14 -16.84 36.40 16.82
C PRO A 14 -15.32 36.36 16.94
N ARG A 15 -14.77 35.30 17.57
CA ARG A 15 -13.31 35.12 17.68
C ARG A 15 -12.77 35.00 16.27
N GLU A 16 -12.06 36.03 15.81
CA GLU A 16 -11.24 35.92 14.60
C GLU A 16 -10.37 34.67 14.75
N GLU A 17 -10.57 33.69 13.89
CA GLU A 17 -9.75 32.49 13.90
C GLU A 17 -8.29 32.88 13.57
N SER A 18 -7.41 32.73 14.53
CA SER A 18 -5.99 33.07 14.33
C SER A 18 -5.42 32.34 13.10
N PRO A 19 -4.69 32.99 12.20
CA PRO A 19 -4.12 32.36 11.01
C PRO A 19 -3.03 31.35 11.32
N ILE A 20 -2.47 31.31 12.53
CA ILE A 20 -1.34 30.44 12.93
C ILE A 20 -1.64 28.95 12.76
N PRO A 21 -2.79 28.38 13.22
CA PRO A 21 -3.09 26.97 13.02
C PRO A 21 -3.19 26.60 11.53
N LEU A 22 -3.75 27.48 10.71
CA LEU A 22 -3.87 27.28 9.27
C LEU A 22 -2.50 27.33 8.58
N ALA A 23 -1.67 28.32 8.94
CA ALA A 23 -0.30 28.46 8.42
C ALA A 23 0.55 27.23 8.77
N ALA A 24 0.53 26.79 10.04
CA ALA A 24 1.26 25.58 10.46
C ALA A 24 0.81 24.33 9.68
N ARG A 25 -0.50 24.18 9.46
CA ARG A 25 -1.05 23.08 8.63
C ARG A 25 -0.59 23.19 7.18
N GLY A 26 -0.67 24.39 6.59
CA GLY A 26 -0.22 24.64 5.22
C GLY A 26 1.26 24.29 5.02
N VAL A 27 2.12 24.64 5.97
CA VAL A 27 3.55 24.29 5.94
C VAL A 27 3.76 22.77 5.97
N VAL A 28 3.10 22.05 6.88
CA VAL A 28 3.22 20.57 6.94
C VAL A 28 2.71 19.95 5.65
N LEU A 29 1.52 20.34 5.18
CA LEU A 29 0.94 19.81 3.94
C LEU A 29 1.85 20.05 2.73
N LEU A 30 2.46 21.23 2.63
CA LEU A 30 3.43 21.55 1.57
C LEU A 30 4.62 20.58 1.59
N PHE A 31 5.26 20.40 2.75
CA PHE A 31 6.42 19.50 2.84
C PHE A 31 6.04 18.05 2.56
N LEU A 32 4.90 17.55 3.08
CA LEU A 32 4.44 16.20 2.81
C LEU A 32 4.07 16.02 1.33
N ALA A 33 3.46 17.02 0.70
CA ALA A 33 3.16 16.99 -0.74
C ALA A 33 4.44 16.95 -1.58
N LEU A 34 5.51 17.63 -1.16
CA LEU A 34 6.78 17.63 -1.89
C LEU A 34 7.55 16.29 -1.82
N VAL A 35 7.23 15.40 -0.86
CA VAL A 35 7.94 14.10 -0.72
C VAL A 35 7.93 13.30 -2.02
N PRO A 36 6.77 12.92 -2.61
CA PRO A 36 6.76 12.11 -3.81
C PRO A 36 7.37 12.83 -5.02
N PHE A 37 7.18 14.14 -5.15
CA PHE A 37 7.79 14.90 -6.23
C PHE A 37 9.32 14.91 -6.14
N ARG A 38 9.88 14.99 -4.92
CA ARG A 38 11.32 14.87 -4.73
C ARG A 38 11.81 13.47 -5.07
N ILE A 39 11.11 12.42 -4.68
CA ILE A 39 11.44 11.02 -5.01
C ILE A 39 11.52 10.86 -6.53
N VAL A 40 10.49 11.29 -7.24
CA VAL A 40 10.42 11.23 -8.70
C VAL A 40 11.49 12.11 -9.35
N GLY A 41 11.67 13.34 -8.84
CA GLY A 41 12.69 14.28 -9.34
C GLY A 41 14.14 13.81 -9.14
N LEU A 42 14.39 12.88 -8.21
CA LEU A 42 15.66 12.18 -8.06
C LEU A 42 15.86 11.02 -9.04
N GLY A 43 14.92 10.82 -9.97
CA GLY A 43 14.98 9.77 -10.99
C GLY A 43 14.58 8.38 -10.49
N PHE A 44 13.89 8.32 -9.35
CA PHE A 44 13.47 7.04 -8.79
C PHE A 44 12.34 6.40 -9.59
N VAL A 45 12.54 5.17 -10.06
CA VAL A 45 11.54 4.35 -10.75
C VAL A 45 11.50 2.95 -10.09
N PRO A 46 10.34 2.50 -9.59
CA PRO A 46 10.20 1.14 -9.08
C PRO A 46 10.37 0.11 -10.21
N GLY A 47 11.13 -0.94 -9.95
CA GLY A 47 11.32 -2.05 -10.88
C GLY A 47 10.42 -3.25 -10.54
N ASP A 48 9.19 -3.01 -10.12
CA ASP A 48 8.31 -4.05 -9.61
C ASP A 48 6.89 -3.97 -10.19
N ASP A 49 5.93 -4.42 -9.44
CA ASP A 49 4.53 -4.59 -9.76
C ASP A 49 3.82 -3.37 -10.39
N VAL A 50 4.27 -2.14 -10.12
CA VAL A 50 3.69 -0.94 -10.74
C VAL A 50 3.81 -0.96 -12.26
N LEU A 51 4.87 -1.57 -12.79
CA LEU A 51 5.12 -1.67 -14.23
C LEU A 51 4.00 -2.44 -14.94
N ARG A 52 3.57 -3.56 -14.37
CA ARG A 52 2.46 -4.33 -14.95
C ARG A 52 1.12 -3.61 -14.85
N HIS A 53 0.89 -2.87 -13.75
CA HIS A 53 -0.35 -2.10 -13.61
C HIS A 53 -0.49 -1.03 -14.69
N THR A 54 0.59 -0.32 -14.96
CA THR A 54 0.60 0.73 -16.00
C THR A 54 0.54 0.13 -17.40
N ALA A 55 1.27 -0.94 -17.67
CA ALA A 55 1.21 -1.68 -18.93
C ALA A 55 -0.20 -2.25 -19.21
N LYS A 56 -0.85 -2.84 -18.19
CA LYS A 56 -2.24 -3.34 -18.29
C LYS A 56 -3.21 -2.22 -18.68
N ALA A 57 -3.05 -1.05 -18.04
CA ALA A 57 -3.91 0.11 -18.30
C ALA A 57 -3.73 0.68 -19.71
N VAL A 58 -2.49 0.72 -20.21
CA VAL A 58 -2.17 1.21 -21.57
C VAL A 58 -2.60 0.20 -22.63
N SER A 59 -2.34 -1.11 -22.41
CA SER A 59 -2.69 -2.15 -23.37
C SER A 59 -4.19 -2.34 -23.56
N GLY A 60 -4.97 -2.12 -22.51
CA GLY A 60 -6.41 -2.43 -22.47
C GLY A 60 -6.75 -3.91 -22.65
N ARG A 61 -5.76 -4.80 -22.73
CA ARG A 61 -5.92 -6.24 -22.99
C ARG A 61 -6.39 -6.97 -21.72
N GLU A 62 -7.15 -8.05 -21.91
CA GLU A 62 -7.48 -8.95 -20.80
C GLU A 62 -6.27 -9.76 -20.34
N TRP A 63 -6.25 -10.18 -19.08
CA TRP A 63 -5.12 -10.95 -18.55
C TRP A 63 -4.92 -12.28 -19.29
N SER A 64 -5.98 -12.92 -19.77
CA SER A 64 -5.93 -14.13 -20.60
C SER A 64 -5.25 -13.95 -21.95
N GLU A 65 -5.21 -12.73 -22.47
CA GLU A 65 -4.48 -12.36 -23.70
C GLU A 65 -3.01 -12.06 -23.43
N VAL A 66 -2.64 -11.76 -22.19
CA VAL A 66 -1.26 -11.43 -21.77
C VAL A 66 -0.58 -12.62 -21.10
N LEU A 67 -1.31 -13.38 -20.30
CA LEU A 67 -0.78 -14.48 -19.49
C LEU A 67 -1.39 -15.81 -19.92
N VAL A 68 -0.65 -16.89 -19.68
CA VAL A 68 -1.19 -18.25 -19.70
C VAL A 68 -1.76 -18.52 -18.31
N LEU A 69 -3.07 -18.33 -18.17
CA LEU A 69 -3.77 -18.45 -16.88
C LEU A 69 -4.40 -19.83 -16.70
N ARG A 70 -4.55 -20.24 -15.46
CA ARG A 70 -5.43 -21.34 -15.08
C ARG A 70 -6.90 -20.97 -15.33
N PRO A 71 -7.78 -21.93 -15.67
CA PRO A 71 -9.14 -21.61 -16.13
C PRO A 71 -10.06 -20.99 -15.07
N ASP A 72 -9.76 -21.21 -13.80
CA ASP A 72 -10.55 -20.73 -12.65
C ASP A 72 -10.21 -19.31 -12.19
N VAL A 73 -9.27 -18.63 -12.88
CA VAL A 73 -8.96 -17.22 -12.68
C VAL A 73 -9.68 -16.39 -13.74
N THR A 74 -10.79 -15.79 -13.36
CA THR A 74 -11.66 -15.02 -14.25
C THR A 74 -11.62 -13.53 -13.99
N MET A 75 -11.24 -13.10 -12.78
CA MET A 75 -11.26 -11.70 -12.37
C MET A 75 -9.87 -11.07 -12.38
N ASP A 76 -9.82 -9.81 -12.79
CA ASP A 76 -8.64 -8.96 -12.56
C ASP A 76 -8.42 -8.72 -11.06
N SER A 77 -7.22 -8.94 -10.57
CA SER A 77 -6.86 -8.75 -9.16
C SER A 77 -6.92 -7.29 -8.68
N HIS A 78 -7.00 -6.30 -9.59
CA HIS A 78 -7.03 -4.87 -9.28
C HIS A 78 -7.93 -4.08 -10.24
N PRO A 79 -9.21 -4.46 -10.41
CA PRO A 79 -10.05 -3.94 -11.50
C PRO A 79 -10.20 -2.42 -11.44
N GLY A 80 -10.46 -1.87 -10.27
CA GLY A 80 -10.64 -0.43 -10.08
C GLY A 80 -9.35 0.37 -10.32
N TRP A 81 -8.19 -0.18 -9.93
CA TRP A 81 -6.92 0.51 -10.17
C TRP A 81 -6.58 0.57 -11.65
N HIS A 82 -6.75 -0.54 -12.38
CA HIS A 82 -6.56 -0.55 -13.82
C HIS A 82 -7.56 0.34 -14.56
N ALA A 83 -8.82 0.37 -14.10
CA ALA A 83 -9.83 1.29 -14.65
C ALA A 83 -9.45 2.77 -14.46
N LEU A 84 -8.94 3.14 -13.26
CA LEU A 84 -8.46 4.50 -12.98
C LEU A 84 -7.27 4.87 -13.86
N LEU A 85 -6.24 4.01 -13.93
CA LEU A 85 -5.07 4.27 -14.76
C LEU A 85 -5.44 4.34 -16.25
N GLY A 86 -6.33 3.46 -16.73
CA GLY A 86 -6.86 3.49 -18.10
C GLY A 86 -7.66 4.76 -18.38
N LEU A 87 -8.40 5.29 -17.38
CA LEU A 87 -9.09 6.58 -17.52
C LEU A 87 -8.07 7.72 -17.65
N VAL A 88 -7.02 7.75 -16.82
CA VAL A 88 -5.94 8.75 -16.92
C VAL A 88 -5.24 8.66 -18.28
N HIS A 89 -4.88 7.45 -18.73
CA HIS A 89 -4.30 7.23 -20.03
C HIS A 89 -5.16 7.82 -21.16
N ARG A 90 -6.45 7.45 -21.24
CA ARG A 90 -7.37 7.94 -22.26
C ARG A 90 -7.62 9.44 -22.21
N ALA A 91 -7.65 10.03 -21.01
CA ALA A 91 -7.93 11.45 -20.84
C ALA A 91 -6.73 12.35 -21.15
N THR A 92 -5.50 11.86 -20.93
CA THR A 92 -4.28 12.68 -21.01
C THR A 92 -3.31 12.24 -22.11
N GLY A 93 -3.47 11.04 -22.67
CA GLY A 93 -2.48 10.43 -23.56
C GLY A 93 -1.20 9.97 -22.85
N ALA A 94 -1.20 9.93 -21.49
CA ALA A 94 -0.05 9.50 -20.72
C ALA A 94 0.39 8.08 -21.09
N ASP A 95 1.66 7.87 -21.36
CA ASP A 95 2.25 6.55 -21.60
C ASP A 95 2.44 5.77 -20.29
N ALA A 96 2.97 4.55 -20.37
CA ALA A 96 3.18 3.69 -19.23
C ALA A 96 4.16 4.30 -18.20
N ASP A 97 5.21 4.99 -18.64
CA ASP A 97 6.16 5.66 -17.75
C ASP A 97 5.52 6.81 -16.99
N ALA A 98 4.75 7.66 -17.65
CA ALA A 98 4.01 8.74 -17.04
C ALA A 98 2.99 8.21 -16.00
N LEU A 99 2.34 7.08 -16.28
CA LEU A 99 1.43 6.42 -15.35
C LEU A 99 2.16 5.83 -14.12
N VAL A 100 3.41 5.38 -14.26
CA VAL A 100 4.26 5.00 -13.10
C VAL A 100 4.46 6.20 -12.18
N LEU A 101 4.86 7.35 -12.75
CA LEU A 101 5.06 8.58 -11.98
C LEU A 101 3.75 9.04 -11.31
N PHE A 102 2.64 9.01 -12.04
CA PHE A 102 1.31 9.29 -11.50
C PHE A 102 0.98 8.37 -10.33
N SER A 103 1.22 7.06 -10.46
CA SER A 103 0.93 6.07 -9.41
C SER A 103 1.73 6.35 -8.13
N ILE A 104 3.03 6.64 -8.25
CA ILE A 104 3.87 6.98 -7.11
C ILE A 104 3.32 8.24 -6.41
N VAL A 105 3.10 9.30 -7.16
CA VAL A 105 2.68 10.59 -6.60
C VAL A 105 1.30 10.48 -5.96
N ALA A 106 0.32 9.95 -6.70
CA ALA A 106 -1.06 9.86 -6.23
C ALA A 106 -1.20 8.99 -4.97
N LEU A 107 -0.59 7.82 -4.96
CA LEU A 107 -0.68 6.87 -3.84
C LEU A 107 0.09 7.35 -2.61
N TYR A 108 1.23 7.98 -2.82
CA TYR A 108 2.00 8.57 -1.72
C TYR A 108 1.23 9.72 -1.06
N LEU A 109 0.63 10.61 -1.86
CA LEU A 109 -0.21 11.70 -1.36
C LEU A 109 -1.45 11.18 -0.63
N ALA A 110 -2.10 10.14 -1.18
CA ALA A 110 -3.24 9.49 -0.55
C ALA A 110 -2.89 8.95 0.85
N LEU A 111 -1.66 8.46 1.06
CA LEU A 111 -1.20 7.96 2.35
C LEU A 111 -0.83 9.09 3.32
N LEU A 112 -0.11 10.11 2.86
CA LEU A 112 0.47 11.13 3.75
C LEU A 112 -0.51 12.21 4.19
N LEU A 113 -1.42 12.64 3.29
CA LEU A 113 -2.19 13.85 3.53
C LEU A 113 -3.38 13.68 4.49
N PRO A 114 -4.14 12.58 4.53
CA PRO A 114 -5.37 12.50 5.33
C PRO A 114 -5.16 12.83 6.81
N ALA A 115 -4.11 12.29 7.43
CA ALA A 115 -3.81 12.55 8.84
C ALA A 115 -3.44 14.02 9.10
N ALA A 116 -2.70 14.65 8.18
CA ALA A 116 -2.33 16.07 8.30
C ALA A 116 -3.54 17.00 8.20
N PHE A 117 -4.59 16.60 7.45
CA PHE A 117 -5.86 17.35 7.41
C PHE A 117 -6.70 17.17 8.68
N VAL A 118 -6.69 15.98 9.26
CA VAL A 118 -7.61 15.59 10.34
C VAL A 118 -7.07 15.92 11.72
N LEU A 119 -5.76 15.79 11.95
CA LEU A 119 -5.14 16.05 13.25
C LEU A 119 -5.14 17.54 13.59
N ARG A 120 -5.33 17.86 14.87
CA ARG A 120 -5.24 19.25 15.37
C ARG A 120 -3.83 19.80 15.27
N ARG A 121 -2.84 18.88 15.38
CA ARG A 121 -1.41 19.15 15.30
C ARG A 121 -0.80 18.34 14.16
N PRO A 122 -0.92 18.79 12.90
CA PRO A 122 -0.32 18.10 11.75
C PRO A 122 1.20 17.95 11.87
N GLU A 123 1.86 18.82 12.61
CA GLU A 123 3.26 18.71 12.99
C GLU A 123 3.59 17.41 13.76
N ALA A 124 2.64 16.86 14.50
CA ALA A 124 2.78 15.56 15.18
C ALA A 124 2.82 14.40 14.17
N TRP A 125 2.02 14.47 13.10
CA TRP A 125 2.04 13.50 12.03
C TRP A 125 3.36 13.52 11.25
N ALA A 126 3.83 14.72 10.86
CA ALA A 126 5.11 14.87 10.19
C ALA A 126 6.27 14.33 11.04
N LEU A 127 6.25 14.61 12.36
CA LEU A 127 7.25 14.10 13.29
C LEU A 127 7.18 12.57 13.45
N ALA A 128 5.97 11.98 13.52
CA ALA A 128 5.80 10.53 13.57
C ALA A 128 6.36 9.85 12.32
N LEU A 129 6.06 10.39 11.14
CA LEU A 129 6.61 9.91 9.87
C LEU A 129 8.14 10.02 9.81
N ALA A 130 8.70 11.15 10.22
CA ALA A 130 10.13 11.36 10.24
C ALA A 130 10.83 10.40 11.22
N ALA A 131 10.32 10.30 12.45
CA ALA A 131 10.89 9.41 13.46
C ALA A 131 10.83 7.94 13.03
N TYR A 132 9.66 7.50 12.52
CA TYR A 132 9.50 6.13 12.05
C TYR A 132 10.40 5.83 10.85
N GLY A 133 10.42 6.70 9.85
CA GLY A 133 11.26 6.52 8.66
C GLY A 133 12.76 6.53 8.95
N ALA A 134 13.19 7.23 10.01
CA ALA A 134 14.57 7.21 10.49
C ALA A 134 14.92 5.90 11.22
N LEU A 135 13.97 5.33 11.97
CA LEU A 135 14.15 4.08 12.72
C LEU A 135 13.98 2.84 11.84
N GLU A 136 13.18 2.92 10.77
CA GLU A 136 12.89 1.84 9.83
C GLU A 136 13.08 2.34 8.38
N PRO A 137 14.33 2.35 7.88
CA PRO A 137 14.66 2.94 6.57
C PRO A 137 14.03 2.22 5.37
N THR A 138 13.48 1.02 5.54
CA THR A 138 12.80 0.26 4.48
C THR A 138 11.41 0.80 4.17
N VAL A 139 10.77 1.48 5.14
CA VAL A 139 9.40 1.99 5.02
C VAL A 139 9.24 3.07 3.96
N PRO A 140 10.10 4.10 3.85
CA PRO A 140 9.98 5.07 2.78
C PRO A 140 9.99 4.44 1.39
N SER A 141 10.82 3.40 1.19
CA SER A 141 10.88 2.70 -0.09
C SER A 141 9.58 1.91 -0.36
N ARG A 142 8.96 1.31 0.68
CA ARG A 142 7.68 0.63 0.53
C ARG A 142 6.55 1.61 0.17
N PHE A 143 6.54 2.80 0.70
CA PHE A 143 5.54 3.83 0.35
C PHE A 143 5.69 4.35 -1.09
N ALA A 144 6.87 4.28 -1.67
CA ALA A 144 7.12 4.75 -3.02
C ALA A 144 6.94 3.67 -4.11
N THR A 145 6.35 2.48 -3.80
CA THR A 145 6.18 1.40 -4.79
C THR A 145 5.23 1.73 -5.94
N GLY A 146 4.33 2.72 -5.79
CA GLY A 146 3.29 2.98 -6.78
C GLY A 146 2.24 1.85 -6.90
N ARG A 147 2.10 1.01 -5.86
CA ARG A 147 1.22 -0.17 -5.85
C ARG A 147 -0.10 0.12 -5.11
N PRO A 148 -1.25 -0.39 -5.59
CA PRO A 148 -2.58 -0.02 -5.06
C PRO A 148 -2.82 -0.42 -3.60
N TYR A 149 -2.04 -1.31 -2.98
CA TYR A 149 -2.16 -1.60 -1.55
C TYR A 149 -1.97 -0.35 -0.67
N LEU A 150 -1.29 0.69 -1.17
CA LEU A 150 -1.16 1.97 -0.46
C LEU A 150 -2.51 2.67 -0.23
N LEU A 151 -3.51 2.41 -1.08
CA LEU A 151 -4.88 2.88 -0.84
C LEU A 151 -5.50 2.18 0.38
N SER A 152 -5.26 0.88 0.56
CA SER A 152 -5.70 0.16 1.76
C SER A 152 -5.02 0.69 3.02
N MET A 153 -3.71 1.01 2.96
CA MET A 153 -3.00 1.67 4.06
C MET A 153 -3.57 3.06 4.34
N SER A 154 -3.90 3.83 3.31
CA SER A 154 -4.51 5.17 3.43
C SER A 154 -5.87 5.11 4.09
N ALA A 155 -6.73 4.18 3.66
CA ALA A 155 -8.03 3.93 4.28
C ALA A 155 -7.86 3.51 5.75
N LEU A 156 -6.87 2.67 6.05
CA LEU A 156 -6.56 2.26 7.41
C LEU A 156 -6.15 3.44 8.30
N VAL A 157 -5.33 4.38 7.79
CA VAL A 157 -5.01 5.63 8.49
C VAL A 157 -6.29 6.40 8.83
N VAL A 158 -7.21 6.54 7.88
CA VAL A 158 -8.50 7.21 8.09
C VAL A 158 -9.34 6.46 9.14
N LEU A 159 -9.43 5.14 9.05
CA LEU A 159 -10.17 4.32 10.02
C LEU A 159 -9.56 4.44 11.44
N CYS A 160 -8.25 4.43 11.57
CA CYS A 160 -7.55 4.65 12.84
C CYS A 160 -7.86 6.03 13.43
N LEU A 161 -7.87 7.08 12.60
CA LEU A 161 -8.23 8.43 13.04
C LEU A 161 -9.70 8.53 13.50
N ILE A 162 -10.61 7.82 12.84
CA ILE A 162 -12.02 7.72 13.26
C ILE A 162 -12.11 6.93 14.57
N ALA A 163 -11.43 5.80 14.68
CA ALA A 163 -11.45 4.94 15.86
C ALA A 163 -10.84 5.60 17.10
N SER A 164 -9.90 6.53 16.91
CA SER A 164 -9.28 7.29 18.00
C SER A 164 -10.20 8.35 18.60
N ARG A 165 -11.25 8.77 17.89
CA ARG A 165 -12.20 9.77 18.40
C ARG A 165 -13.14 9.12 19.42
N ARG A 166 -13.33 9.75 20.57
CA ARG A 166 -14.44 9.44 21.46
C ARG A 166 -15.70 9.93 20.77
N ALA A 167 -16.56 9.00 20.34
CA ALA A 167 -17.63 9.25 19.39
C ALA A 167 -18.54 10.42 19.77
N PRO A 168 -18.86 11.32 18.84
CA PRO A 168 -20.05 12.15 18.95
C PRO A 168 -21.27 11.38 18.45
N ASP A 169 -22.35 11.40 19.17
CA ASP A 169 -23.59 10.67 18.89
C ASP A 169 -24.37 11.19 17.67
N HIS A 170 -23.99 12.33 17.11
CA HIS A 170 -24.73 13.01 16.05
C HIS A 170 -24.12 12.74 14.67
N GLY A 171 -24.90 12.15 13.77
CA GLY A 171 -24.49 11.89 12.37
C GLY A 171 -23.85 10.54 12.11
N ARG A 172 -23.98 9.58 13.03
CA ARG A 172 -23.36 8.24 12.98
C ARG A 172 -23.60 7.51 11.65
N TRP A 173 -24.84 7.58 11.12
CA TRP A 173 -25.18 6.93 9.85
C TRP A 173 -24.47 7.54 8.64
N ARG A 174 -24.29 8.89 8.61
CA ARG A 174 -23.54 9.58 7.55
C ARG A 174 -22.06 9.15 7.55
N THR A 175 -21.46 9.08 8.74
CA THR A 175 -20.08 8.59 8.87
C THR A 175 -19.95 7.15 8.40
N LEU A 176 -20.90 6.27 8.73
CA LEU A 176 -20.93 4.90 8.27
C LEU A 176 -21.05 4.79 6.75
N LEU A 177 -21.93 5.58 6.13
CA LEU A 177 -22.06 5.61 4.67
C LEU A 177 -20.77 6.12 3.99
N LEU A 178 -20.19 7.19 4.52
CA LEU A 178 -18.91 7.73 3.97
C LEU A 178 -17.76 6.73 4.12
N VAL A 179 -17.66 6.05 5.26
CA VAL A 179 -16.67 5.00 5.48
C VAL A 179 -16.93 3.82 4.56
N GLY A 180 -18.20 3.40 4.41
CA GLY A 180 -18.58 2.33 3.50
C GLY A 180 -18.25 2.66 2.04
N ALA A 181 -18.52 3.88 1.59
CA ALA A 181 -18.17 4.35 0.25
C ALA A 181 -16.65 4.39 0.04
N LEU A 182 -15.90 4.93 1.02
CA LEU A 182 -14.43 4.92 0.99
C LEU A 182 -13.88 3.49 0.88
N LEU A 183 -14.35 2.60 1.75
CA LEU A 183 -13.96 1.19 1.71
C LEU A 183 -14.33 0.55 0.38
N GLY A 184 -15.52 0.84 -0.17
CA GLY A 184 -15.95 0.29 -1.44
C GLY A 184 -15.04 0.66 -2.59
N VAL A 185 -14.65 1.92 -2.70
CA VAL A 185 -13.69 2.39 -3.71
C VAL A 185 -12.32 1.72 -3.50
N VAL A 186 -11.82 1.71 -2.27
CA VAL A 186 -10.50 1.12 -1.94
C VAL A 186 -10.49 -0.39 -2.21
N ILE A 187 -11.54 -1.10 -1.82
CA ILE A 187 -11.70 -2.55 -2.02
C ILE A 187 -11.80 -2.88 -3.52
N TRP A 188 -12.52 -2.07 -4.30
CA TRP A 188 -12.59 -2.24 -5.75
C TRP A 188 -11.21 -2.05 -6.42
N MET A 189 -10.41 -1.09 -5.93
CA MET A 189 -9.04 -0.86 -6.42
C MET A 189 -8.03 -1.89 -5.95
N HIS A 190 -8.21 -2.43 -4.73
CA HIS A 190 -7.33 -3.42 -4.11
C HIS A 190 -8.15 -4.40 -3.25
N PRO A 191 -8.58 -5.55 -3.79
CA PRO A 191 -9.55 -6.47 -3.19
C PRO A 191 -9.06 -7.22 -1.94
N SER A 192 -8.50 -6.51 -0.97
CA SER A 192 -8.03 -7.06 0.31
C SER A 192 -9.05 -6.84 1.44
N TRP A 193 -10.36 -6.92 1.13
CA TRP A 193 -11.44 -6.60 2.06
C TRP A 193 -11.40 -7.41 3.35
N HIS A 194 -11.01 -8.69 3.30
CA HIS A 194 -10.90 -9.57 4.45
C HIS A 194 -9.88 -9.07 5.50
N LEU A 195 -8.86 -8.33 5.09
CA LEU A 195 -7.89 -7.74 6.00
C LEU A 195 -8.46 -6.53 6.77
N PHE A 196 -9.52 -5.88 6.29
CA PHE A 196 -10.24 -4.84 7.03
C PHE A 196 -11.04 -5.38 8.22
N LEU A 197 -11.11 -6.71 8.41
CA LEU A 197 -11.57 -7.32 9.66
C LEU A 197 -10.60 -7.06 10.83
N LEU A 198 -9.33 -6.78 10.58
CA LEU A 198 -8.35 -6.48 11.63
C LEU A 198 -8.69 -5.21 12.44
N PRO A 199 -9.05 -4.06 11.83
CA PRO A 199 -9.57 -2.91 12.58
C PRO A 199 -10.84 -3.21 13.36
N VAL A 200 -11.75 -4.04 12.83
CA VAL A 200 -12.95 -4.48 13.55
C VAL A 200 -12.56 -5.30 14.77
N LEU A 201 -11.66 -6.28 14.61
CA LEU A 201 -11.12 -7.09 15.71
C LEU A 201 -10.44 -6.22 16.77
N ALA A 202 -9.65 -5.24 16.37
CA ALA A 202 -9.00 -4.32 17.30
C ALA A 202 -10.03 -3.52 18.12
N CYS A 203 -11.15 -3.12 17.52
CA CYS A 203 -12.27 -2.49 18.27
C CYS A 203 -12.95 -3.46 19.24
N VAL A 204 -13.10 -4.73 18.87
CA VAL A 204 -13.62 -5.80 19.76
C VAL A 204 -12.67 -5.99 20.95
N LEU A 205 -11.37 -6.11 20.72
CA LEU A 205 -10.35 -6.25 21.76
C LEU A 205 -10.32 -5.05 22.70
N ALA A 206 -10.52 -3.84 22.16
CA ALA A 206 -10.66 -2.61 22.93
C ALA A 206 -12.03 -2.47 23.62
N ARG A 207 -12.92 -3.49 23.52
CA ARG A 207 -14.30 -3.47 24.06
C ARG A 207 -15.17 -2.34 23.53
N ARG A 208 -14.84 -1.79 22.36
CA ARG A 208 -15.62 -0.72 21.69
C ARG A 208 -16.64 -1.32 20.73
N TRP A 209 -17.59 -2.08 21.26
CA TRP A 209 -18.57 -2.87 20.51
C TRP A 209 -19.36 -2.07 19.48
N SER A 210 -19.83 -0.88 19.86
CA SER A 210 -20.61 -0.04 18.94
C SER A 210 -19.80 0.44 17.73
N LEU A 211 -18.50 0.67 17.92
CA LEU A 211 -17.58 1.02 16.84
C LEU A 211 -17.26 -0.19 15.98
N ALA A 212 -17.02 -1.36 16.61
CA ALA A 212 -16.81 -2.62 15.90
C ALA A 212 -17.97 -2.97 14.98
N LEU A 213 -19.22 -2.90 15.49
CA LEU A 213 -20.44 -3.11 14.69
C LEU A 213 -20.57 -2.08 13.57
N GLY A 214 -20.26 -0.81 13.85
CA GLY A 214 -20.29 0.25 12.84
C GLY A 214 -19.28 0.00 11.71
N LEU A 215 -18.03 -0.32 12.05
CA LEU A 215 -16.99 -0.63 11.05
C LEU A 215 -17.30 -1.93 10.29
N GLY A 216 -17.82 -2.95 10.98
CA GLY A 216 -18.27 -4.18 10.32
C GLY A 216 -19.39 -3.92 9.31
N GLY A 217 -20.39 -3.11 9.68
CA GLY A 217 -21.46 -2.69 8.76
C GLY A 217 -20.94 -1.88 7.57
N ALA A 218 -20.03 -0.93 7.83
CA ALA A 218 -19.38 -0.16 6.76
C ALA A 218 -18.54 -1.05 5.83
N LEU A 219 -17.87 -2.09 6.36
CA LEU A 219 -17.14 -3.06 5.55
C LEU A 219 -18.08 -3.86 4.65
N VAL A 220 -19.20 -4.35 5.18
CA VAL A 220 -20.22 -5.06 4.38
C VAL A 220 -20.73 -4.15 3.25
N LEU A 221 -21.09 -2.90 3.56
CA LEU A 221 -21.50 -1.92 2.55
C LEU A 221 -20.39 -1.68 1.52
N GLY A 222 -19.14 -1.58 1.96
CA GLY A 222 -17.98 -1.38 1.08
C GLY A 222 -17.77 -2.55 0.13
N VAL A 223 -17.82 -3.78 0.62
CA VAL A 223 -17.69 -5.01 -0.20
C VAL A 223 -18.81 -5.07 -1.23
N THR A 224 -20.05 -4.83 -0.79
CA THR A 224 -21.22 -4.80 -1.68
C THR A 224 -21.05 -3.74 -2.77
N PHE A 225 -20.63 -2.54 -2.40
CA PHE A 225 -20.41 -1.44 -3.36
C PHE A 225 -19.28 -1.78 -4.35
N ALA A 226 -18.17 -2.35 -3.88
CA ALA A 226 -17.07 -2.80 -4.74
C ALA A 226 -17.54 -3.87 -5.75
N GLY A 227 -18.34 -4.84 -5.29
CA GLY A 227 -18.92 -5.85 -6.16
C GLY A 227 -19.88 -5.28 -7.21
N ILE A 228 -20.69 -4.28 -6.84
CA ILE A 228 -21.54 -3.56 -7.80
C ILE A 228 -20.68 -2.81 -8.85
N LEU A 229 -19.61 -2.15 -8.44
CA LEU A 229 -18.68 -1.50 -9.35
C LEU A 229 -17.97 -2.49 -10.28
N HIS A 230 -17.75 -3.72 -9.80
CA HIS A 230 -17.18 -4.80 -10.61
C HIS A 230 -18.16 -5.33 -11.65
N GLY A 231 -19.46 -5.28 -11.38
CA GLY A 231 -20.53 -5.78 -12.23
C GLY A 231 -21.12 -7.12 -11.78
N ASP A 232 -20.39 -7.93 -11.04
CA ASP A 232 -20.86 -9.17 -10.39
C ASP A 232 -20.37 -9.25 -8.94
N PRO A 233 -21.24 -8.96 -7.95
CA PRO A 233 -20.87 -8.97 -6.54
C PRO A 233 -20.46 -10.33 -5.99
N LEU A 234 -21.07 -11.42 -6.49
CA LEU A 234 -20.74 -12.76 -6.00
C LEU A 234 -19.41 -13.23 -6.55
N GLU A 235 -19.16 -13.06 -7.85
CA GLU A 235 -17.87 -13.35 -8.47
C GLU A 235 -16.76 -12.53 -7.82
N PHE A 236 -16.99 -11.25 -7.56
CA PHE A 236 -16.01 -10.40 -6.90
C PHE A 236 -15.59 -10.93 -5.53
N VAL A 237 -16.54 -11.33 -4.69
CA VAL A 237 -16.25 -11.89 -3.36
C VAL A 237 -15.54 -13.23 -3.48
N GLU A 238 -16.05 -14.13 -4.32
CA GLU A 238 -15.48 -15.46 -4.53
C GLU A 238 -14.02 -15.37 -5.04
N GLN A 239 -13.78 -14.63 -6.11
CA GLN A 239 -12.46 -14.50 -6.72
C GLN A 239 -11.45 -13.79 -5.80
N SER A 240 -11.87 -12.78 -5.05
CA SER A 240 -10.98 -12.09 -4.10
C SER A 240 -10.54 -13.00 -2.94
N VAL A 241 -11.42 -13.88 -2.45
CA VAL A 241 -11.07 -14.93 -1.48
C VAL A 241 -10.19 -15.99 -2.13
N TRP A 242 -10.57 -16.44 -3.32
CA TRP A 242 -9.85 -17.46 -4.07
C TRP A 242 -8.40 -17.07 -4.36
N HIS A 243 -8.15 -15.84 -4.82
CA HIS A 243 -6.80 -15.32 -5.01
C HIS A 243 -5.98 -15.35 -3.70
N THR A 244 -6.61 -15.04 -2.57
CA THR A 244 -5.96 -15.10 -1.26
C THR A 244 -5.63 -16.55 -0.88
N VAL A 245 -6.57 -17.48 -1.07
CA VAL A 245 -6.37 -18.92 -0.80
C VAL A 245 -5.27 -19.49 -1.70
N LEU A 246 -5.24 -19.14 -2.97
CA LEU A 246 -4.19 -19.56 -3.90
C LEU A 246 -2.81 -19.06 -3.47
N ALA A 247 -2.72 -17.80 -3.02
CA ALA A 247 -1.47 -17.21 -2.56
C ALA A 247 -0.93 -17.87 -1.29
N PHE A 248 -1.81 -18.27 -0.35
CA PHE A 248 -1.42 -18.83 0.95
C PHE A 248 -1.60 -20.35 1.07
N GLY A 249 -2.51 -20.93 0.28
CA GLY A 249 -3.02 -22.30 0.49
C GLY A 249 -2.11 -23.43 0.02
N THR A 250 -0.99 -23.13 -0.59
CA THR A 250 -0.04 -24.16 -1.04
C THR A 250 1.30 -23.98 -0.35
N PRO A 251 1.83 -25.04 0.33
CA PRO A 251 3.20 -25.02 0.82
C PRO A 251 4.12 -24.68 -0.35
N ALA A 252 4.68 -23.48 -0.33
CA ALA A 252 5.58 -23.02 -1.37
C ALA A 252 7.02 -23.19 -0.89
N PRO A 253 7.92 -23.74 -1.72
CA PRO A 253 9.34 -23.72 -1.41
C PRO A 253 9.80 -22.29 -1.15
N PRO A 254 10.80 -22.06 -0.27
CA PRO A 254 11.40 -20.75 -0.09
C PRO A 254 11.77 -20.12 -1.44
N GLY A 255 11.33 -18.87 -1.69
CA GLY A 255 11.60 -18.17 -2.95
C GLY A 255 10.51 -18.28 -4.02
N THR A 256 9.45 -19.08 -3.81
CA THR A 256 8.29 -19.13 -4.74
C THR A 256 7.18 -18.17 -4.36
N LEU A 257 7.16 -17.69 -3.12
CA LEU A 257 6.27 -16.63 -2.66
C LEU A 257 6.97 -15.27 -2.79
N ALA A 258 6.22 -14.23 -3.09
CA ALA A 258 6.71 -12.87 -2.95
C ALA A 258 7.26 -12.66 -1.52
N MET A 259 8.40 -11.96 -1.38
CA MET A 259 9.11 -11.80 -0.09
C MET A 259 8.20 -11.28 1.02
N GLU A 260 7.17 -10.54 0.67
CA GLU A 260 6.18 -9.96 1.59
C GLU A 260 5.24 -11.00 2.24
N PHE A 261 5.17 -12.22 1.72
CA PHE A 261 4.42 -13.33 2.32
C PHE A 261 5.28 -14.21 3.23
N ASN A 262 6.58 -13.95 3.30
CA ASN A 262 7.47 -14.68 4.19
C ASN A 262 7.35 -14.19 5.64
N PRO A 263 7.68 -15.03 6.64
CA PRO A 263 7.85 -14.60 8.02
C PRO A 263 8.86 -13.45 8.11
N GLY A 264 8.54 -12.43 8.90
CA GLY A 264 9.44 -11.30 9.11
C GLY A 264 9.42 -10.83 10.54
N GLY A 265 10.52 -11.04 11.27
CA GLY A 265 10.78 -10.42 12.57
C GLY A 265 11.43 -9.06 12.33
N GLY A 266 10.62 -8.02 12.10
CA GLY A 266 11.15 -6.69 11.82
C GLY A 266 10.95 -5.69 12.94
N ALA A 267 11.56 -4.50 12.77
CA ALA A 267 11.29 -3.31 13.56
C ALA A 267 11.76 -3.38 15.04
N ALA A 268 12.82 -4.11 15.36
CA ALA A 268 13.33 -4.18 16.75
C ALA A 268 13.63 -2.80 17.35
N VAL A 269 14.18 -1.88 16.55
CA VAL A 269 14.47 -0.50 16.99
C VAL A 269 13.17 0.28 17.21
N VAL A 270 12.17 0.10 16.34
CA VAL A 270 10.84 0.71 16.49
C VAL A 270 10.16 0.18 17.76
N LEU A 271 10.23 -1.13 18.00
CA LEU A 271 9.68 -1.75 19.21
C LEU A 271 10.34 -1.22 20.49
N LEU A 272 11.67 -1.04 20.47
CA LEU A 272 12.37 -0.40 21.57
C LEU A 272 11.85 1.01 21.82
N GLY A 273 11.66 1.80 20.76
CA GLY A 273 11.07 3.15 20.85
C GLY A 273 9.66 3.13 21.44
N VAL A 274 8.81 2.19 20.99
CA VAL A 274 7.46 1.98 21.53
C VAL A 274 7.52 1.59 23.01
N LEU A 275 8.38 0.66 23.38
CA LEU A 275 8.58 0.23 24.77
C LEU A 275 9.01 1.39 25.68
N LEU A 276 9.98 2.20 25.24
CA LEU A 276 10.42 3.38 25.98
C LEU A 276 9.28 4.39 26.15
N LEU A 277 8.44 4.60 25.13
CA LEU A 277 7.28 5.47 25.22
C LEU A 277 6.23 4.89 26.20
N LEU A 278 6.00 3.59 26.21
CA LEU A 278 5.09 2.93 27.14
C LEU A 278 5.62 3.02 28.58
N LEU A 279 6.90 2.81 28.83
CA LEU A 279 7.54 2.96 30.13
C LEU A 279 7.44 4.41 30.62
N TRP A 280 7.65 5.39 29.74
CA TRP A 280 7.47 6.79 30.08
C TRP A 280 6.01 7.12 30.46
N ARG A 281 5.03 6.57 29.77
CA ARG A 281 3.61 6.71 30.13
C ARG A 281 3.30 6.06 31.46
N PHE A 282 3.81 4.84 31.69
CA PHE A 282 3.66 4.14 32.96
C PHE A 282 4.22 4.97 34.12
N ALA A 283 5.43 5.50 33.99
CA ALA A 283 6.06 6.34 35.02
C ALA A 283 5.26 7.62 35.29
N ARG A 284 4.39 8.05 34.37
CA ARG A 284 3.50 9.20 34.52
C ARG A 284 2.08 8.87 34.99
N GLY A 285 1.82 7.62 35.35
CA GLY A 285 0.50 7.16 35.81
C GLY A 285 -0.59 7.14 34.69
N ARG A 286 -0.21 7.19 33.42
CA ARG A 286 -1.13 7.23 32.28
C ARG A 286 -1.28 5.88 31.57
N TRP A 287 -1.15 4.77 32.28
CA TRP A 287 -1.08 3.44 31.67
C TRP A 287 -2.42 2.86 31.21
N ARG A 288 -3.48 2.97 32.02
CA ARG A 288 -4.66 2.13 31.83
C ARG A 288 -5.60 2.55 30.71
N ASP A 289 -5.96 3.80 30.62
CA ASP A 289 -7.15 4.19 29.86
C ASP A 289 -6.91 4.50 28.37
N GLU A 290 -5.65 4.47 27.92
CA GLU A 290 -5.30 4.98 26.58
C GLU A 290 -4.42 4.05 25.75
N VAL A 291 -3.95 2.94 26.31
CA VAL A 291 -3.13 1.94 25.61
C VAL A 291 -3.91 0.65 25.39
N VAL A 292 -4.35 0.01 26.48
CA VAL A 292 -5.04 -1.29 26.41
C VAL A 292 -6.43 -1.18 25.79
N ASP A 293 -7.13 -0.06 26.02
CA ASP A 293 -8.45 0.22 25.47
C ASP A 293 -8.41 1.04 24.18
N ASN A 294 -7.21 1.20 23.59
CA ASN A 294 -7.02 1.96 22.36
C ASN A 294 -7.01 1.01 21.15
N PRO A 295 -8.05 1.00 20.31
CA PRO A 295 -8.11 0.10 19.17
C PRO A 295 -6.97 0.33 18.14
N VAL A 296 -6.44 1.56 18.04
CA VAL A 296 -5.34 1.87 17.13
C VAL A 296 -4.04 1.21 17.59
N PHE A 297 -3.73 1.27 18.90
CA PHE A 297 -2.59 0.57 19.47
C PHE A 297 -2.73 -0.95 19.35
N LEU A 298 -3.92 -1.49 19.69
CA LEU A 298 -4.19 -2.92 19.58
C LEU A 298 -4.08 -3.42 18.13
N LEU A 299 -4.49 -2.62 17.17
CA LEU A 299 -4.31 -2.95 15.74
C LEU A 299 -2.81 -3.00 15.37
N ALA A 300 -2.02 -2.02 15.83
CA ALA A 300 -0.57 -2.04 15.62
C ALA A 300 0.08 -3.28 16.25
N ALA A 301 -0.29 -3.61 17.48
CA ALA A 301 0.21 -4.79 18.18
C ALA A 301 -0.21 -6.11 17.51
N THR A 302 -1.47 -6.21 17.06
CA THR A 302 -1.98 -7.37 16.29
C THR A 302 -1.23 -7.51 14.97
N GLY A 303 -1.05 -6.40 14.23
CA GLY A 303 -0.29 -6.39 12.98
C GLY A 303 1.17 -6.83 13.18
N TRP A 304 1.79 -6.43 14.30
CA TRP A 304 3.14 -6.87 14.63
C TRP A 304 3.19 -8.38 14.96
N LEU A 305 2.28 -8.88 15.79
CA LEU A 305 2.22 -10.32 16.13
C LEU A 305 2.00 -11.17 14.88
N LEU A 306 1.06 -10.81 14.02
CA LEU A 306 0.82 -11.51 12.75
C LEU A 306 1.98 -11.36 11.77
N GLY A 307 2.73 -10.27 11.85
CA GLY A 307 3.93 -10.01 11.06
C GLY A 307 5.03 -11.07 11.21
N TRP A 308 5.08 -11.78 12.36
CA TRP A 308 5.98 -12.92 12.55
C TRP A 308 5.64 -14.12 11.66
N ALA A 309 4.38 -14.27 11.27
CA ALA A 309 3.96 -15.28 10.32
C ALA A 309 4.06 -14.77 8.87
N VAL A 310 3.63 -13.53 8.62
CA VAL A 310 3.63 -12.89 7.31
C VAL A 310 3.95 -11.41 7.49
N VAL A 311 5.12 -10.98 7.00
CA VAL A 311 5.63 -9.60 7.21
C VAL A 311 4.66 -8.52 6.74
N ARG A 312 3.81 -8.83 5.75
CA ARG A 312 2.80 -7.92 5.21
C ARG A 312 1.79 -7.44 6.25
N PHE A 313 1.45 -8.26 7.26
CA PHE A 313 0.59 -7.81 8.36
C PHE A 313 1.23 -6.68 9.16
N TRP A 314 2.54 -6.73 9.35
CA TRP A 314 3.26 -5.63 9.98
C TRP A 314 3.37 -4.42 9.06
N SER A 315 3.92 -4.61 7.87
CA SER A 315 4.25 -3.51 6.97
C SER A 315 3.04 -2.73 6.49
N ASP A 316 1.92 -3.42 6.18
CA ASP A 316 0.76 -2.81 5.54
C ASP A 316 -0.38 -2.49 6.51
N TRP A 317 -0.41 -3.15 7.68
CA TRP A 317 -1.49 -3.01 8.67
C TRP A 317 -0.98 -2.47 10.02
N GLY A 318 0.04 -3.07 10.58
CA GLY A 318 0.64 -2.64 11.84
C GLY A 318 1.31 -1.27 11.74
N THR A 319 2.10 -1.05 10.70
CA THR A 319 2.83 0.21 10.48
C THR A 319 1.92 1.45 10.38
N PRO A 320 0.87 1.49 9.54
CA PRO A 320 -0.03 2.64 9.49
C PRO A 320 -0.74 2.90 10.81
N ALA A 321 -1.17 1.85 11.50
CA ALA A 321 -1.80 1.97 12.81
C ALA A 321 -0.81 2.53 13.86
N LEU A 322 0.44 2.04 13.87
CA LEU A 322 1.48 2.56 14.76
C LEU A 322 1.80 4.02 14.47
N LEU A 323 1.91 4.41 13.21
CA LEU A 323 2.14 5.80 12.81
C LEU A 323 1.04 6.73 13.33
N VAL A 324 -0.24 6.33 13.19
CA VAL A 324 -1.36 7.11 13.72
C VAL A 324 -1.30 7.18 15.25
N TRP A 325 -1.04 6.06 15.92
CA TRP A 325 -0.91 6.04 17.38
C TRP A 325 0.23 6.95 17.86
N LEU A 326 1.42 6.87 17.24
CA LEU A 326 2.55 7.76 17.55
C LEU A 326 2.19 9.24 17.32
N ALA A 327 1.50 9.56 16.24
CA ALA A 327 1.06 10.92 15.96
C ALA A 327 0.09 11.44 17.02
N LEU A 328 -0.83 10.61 17.51
CA LEU A 328 -1.75 10.97 18.60
C LEU A 328 -1.00 11.22 19.91
N GLU A 329 -0.01 10.38 20.25
CA GLU A 329 0.84 10.58 21.43
C GLU A 329 1.65 11.88 21.34
N LEU A 330 2.28 12.11 20.18
CA LEU A 330 3.04 13.34 19.93
C LEU A 330 2.14 14.57 19.93
N GLN A 331 0.90 14.46 19.45
CA GLN A 331 -0.08 15.54 19.55
C GLN A 331 -0.32 15.95 21.00
N VAL A 332 -0.53 14.98 21.90
CA VAL A 332 -0.72 15.27 23.35
C VAL A 332 0.49 15.97 23.93
N VAL A 333 1.71 15.52 23.57
CA VAL A 333 2.95 16.15 24.04
C VAL A 333 3.07 17.60 23.52
N LEU A 334 2.78 17.82 22.25
CA LEU A 334 2.84 19.15 21.62
C LEU A 334 1.76 20.09 22.16
N GLU A 335 0.55 19.59 22.42
CA GLU A 335 -0.53 20.40 23.05
C GLU A 335 -0.16 20.86 24.45
N GLY A 336 0.55 20.04 25.22
CA GLY A 336 1.02 20.40 26.58
C GLY A 336 2.22 21.35 26.63
N ARG A 337 3.00 21.46 25.53
CA ARG A 337 4.25 22.24 25.52
C ARG A 337 4.23 23.47 24.61
N LEU A 338 3.37 23.47 23.62
CA LEU A 338 3.34 24.49 22.56
C LEU A 338 1.95 25.10 22.44
N PRO A 339 1.73 26.35 22.88
CA PRO A 339 0.44 27.02 22.76
C PRO A 339 -0.06 27.05 21.30
N VAL A 340 -1.37 26.91 21.12
CA VAL A 340 -2.00 26.82 19.77
C VAL A 340 -1.70 28.05 18.92
N LEU A 341 -1.71 29.23 19.55
CA LEU A 341 -1.55 30.54 18.89
C LEU A 341 -0.11 31.05 18.91
N SER A 342 0.86 30.22 19.23
CA SER A 342 2.27 30.64 19.28
C SER A 342 2.88 30.60 17.88
N ALA A 343 3.56 31.66 17.46
CA ALA A 343 4.37 31.71 16.23
C ALA A 343 5.43 30.60 16.19
N LYS A 344 5.94 30.13 17.34
CA LYS A 344 6.85 28.98 17.45
C LYS A 344 6.26 27.71 16.82
N ARG A 345 4.93 27.59 16.76
CA ARG A 345 4.24 26.48 16.13
C ARG A 345 4.56 26.38 14.64
N ILE A 346 4.63 27.51 13.92
CA ILE A 346 5.01 27.52 12.50
C ILE A 346 6.47 27.04 12.34
N GLY A 347 7.36 27.44 13.23
CA GLY A 347 8.74 26.92 13.25
C GLY A 347 8.82 25.42 13.49
N VAL A 348 8.03 24.89 14.43
CA VAL A 348 7.94 23.43 14.67
C VAL A 348 7.36 22.72 13.45
N ALA A 349 6.30 23.25 12.83
CA ALA A 349 5.71 22.70 11.61
C ALA A 349 6.72 22.67 10.46
N PHE A 350 7.53 23.72 10.31
CA PHE A 350 8.59 23.79 9.31
C PHE A 350 9.67 22.71 9.57
N VAL A 351 10.20 22.63 10.79
CA VAL A 351 11.27 21.68 11.13
C VAL A 351 10.79 20.23 10.96
N THR A 352 9.59 19.90 11.48
CA THR A 352 9.06 18.54 11.38
C THR A 352 8.66 18.17 9.95
N GLY A 353 8.09 19.11 9.19
CA GLY A 353 7.76 18.92 7.78
C GLY A 353 9.01 18.73 6.92
N LEU A 354 10.05 19.57 7.13
CA LEU A 354 11.34 19.42 6.44
C LEU A 354 12.02 18.09 6.81
N ALA A 355 12.00 17.70 8.07
CA ALA A 355 12.56 16.41 8.50
C ALA A 355 11.82 15.25 7.82
N ALA A 356 10.47 15.28 7.76
CA ALA A 356 9.69 14.29 7.04
C ALA A 356 10.05 14.25 5.54
N LEU A 357 10.13 15.42 4.88
CA LEU A 357 10.55 15.50 3.48
C LEU A 357 11.92 14.85 3.27
N LEU A 358 12.92 15.22 4.08
CA LEU A 358 14.28 14.73 3.90
C LEU A 358 14.40 13.24 4.19
N ILE A 359 13.80 12.76 5.27
CA ILE A 359 13.90 11.34 5.69
C ILE A 359 13.11 10.43 4.75
N LEU A 360 11.85 10.77 4.42
CA LEU A 360 11.01 9.92 3.58
C LEU A 360 11.49 9.87 2.12
N SER A 361 12.22 10.86 1.65
CA SER A 361 12.82 10.88 0.30
C SER A 361 14.32 10.56 0.29
N ALA A 362 14.92 10.27 1.45
CA ALA A 362 16.31 9.85 1.54
C ALA A 362 16.50 8.40 1.15
N ASN A 363 17.74 8.06 0.76
CA ASN A 363 18.26 6.70 0.65
C ASN A 363 17.39 5.70 -0.15
N MET A 364 16.87 6.14 -1.30
CA MET A 364 16.14 5.24 -2.20
C MET A 364 17.07 4.26 -2.94
N ARG A 365 18.38 4.52 -2.98
CA ARG A 365 19.37 3.72 -3.73
C ARG A 365 19.53 2.28 -3.23
N GLY A 366 19.42 2.02 -1.93
CA GLY A 366 19.60 0.67 -1.36
C GLY A 366 18.46 -0.30 -1.67
N HIS A 367 17.30 0.21 -2.09
CA HIS A 367 16.09 -0.59 -2.29
C HIS A 367 15.53 -0.52 -3.70
N ARG A 368 16.09 0.36 -4.57
CA ARG A 368 15.50 0.67 -5.87
C ARG A 368 16.51 1.30 -6.82
N PHE A 369 16.32 1.04 -8.07
CA PHE A 369 17.14 1.58 -9.13
C PHE A 369 16.76 3.04 -9.39
N VAL A 370 17.76 3.91 -9.48
CA VAL A 370 17.61 5.19 -10.15
C VAL A 370 17.43 4.89 -11.64
N ALA A 371 16.61 5.64 -12.35
CA ALA A 371 16.31 5.40 -13.77
C ALA A 371 17.58 5.22 -14.63
N ALA A 372 18.65 5.96 -14.31
CA ALA A 372 19.95 5.87 -15.00
C ALA A 372 20.75 4.58 -14.66
N GLU A 373 20.44 3.91 -13.56
CA GLU A 373 21.14 2.71 -13.08
C GLU A 373 20.31 1.43 -13.30
N ARG A 374 19.11 1.58 -13.87
CA ARG A 374 18.17 0.48 -14.06
C ARG A 374 18.65 -0.44 -15.17
N PRO A 375 18.95 -1.70 -14.89
CA PRO A 375 19.29 -2.67 -15.92
C PRO A 375 18.02 -3.10 -16.67
N PHE A 376 17.54 -2.26 -17.58
CA PHE A 376 16.49 -2.66 -18.49
C PHE A 376 17.06 -3.59 -19.56
N LEU A 377 16.31 -4.64 -19.85
CA LEU A 377 16.46 -5.35 -21.10
C LEU A 377 16.10 -4.39 -22.24
N SER A 378 17.09 -3.93 -22.98
CA SER A 378 16.82 -3.06 -24.13
C SER A 378 16.27 -3.88 -25.28
N LEU A 379 14.98 -3.76 -25.55
CA LEU A 379 14.32 -4.40 -26.69
C LEU A 379 14.87 -3.95 -28.05
N THR A 380 15.59 -2.83 -28.08
CA THR A 380 16.27 -2.34 -29.27
C THR A 380 17.57 -3.09 -29.59
N SER A 381 18.09 -3.90 -28.62
CA SER A 381 19.24 -4.75 -28.87
C SER A 381 18.89 -5.91 -29.80
N PRO A 382 19.60 -6.10 -30.92
CA PRO A 382 19.35 -7.20 -31.86
C PRO A 382 19.40 -8.59 -31.20
N SER A 383 20.25 -8.77 -30.21
CA SER A 383 20.39 -10.03 -29.46
C SER A 383 19.15 -10.37 -28.62
N ILE A 384 18.40 -9.36 -28.15
CA ILE A 384 17.18 -9.57 -27.39
C ILE A 384 16.00 -9.79 -28.35
N GLY A 385 15.93 -9.06 -29.45
CA GLY A 385 14.86 -9.22 -30.45
C GLY A 385 14.74 -10.66 -30.97
N SER A 386 15.85 -11.34 -31.20
CA SER A 386 15.86 -12.75 -31.63
C SER A 386 15.51 -13.76 -30.52
N ALA A 387 15.56 -13.33 -29.25
CA ALA A 387 15.22 -14.16 -28.09
C ALA A 387 13.75 -14.00 -27.64
N LEU A 388 12.97 -13.13 -28.30
CA LEU A 388 11.55 -12.95 -28.02
C LEU A 388 10.70 -13.96 -28.80
N PRO A 389 9.51 -14.35 -28.26
CA PRO A 389 8.60 -15.22 -28.97
C PRO A 389 8.08 -14.59 -30.26
N ASP A 390 7.78 -15.44 -31.24
CA ASP A 390 7.03 -15.04 -32.43
C ASP A 390 5.56 -14.72 -32.08
N PRO A 391 4.79 -14.03 -32.95
CA PRO A 391 3.38 -13.77 -32.71
C PRO A 391 2.59 -15.05 -32.39
N GLY A 392 1.83 -15.01 -31.29
CA GLY A 392 1.05 -16.15 -30.78
C GLY A 392 1.83 -17.10 -29.88
N GLY A 393 3.15 -16.96 -29.76
CA GLY A 393 3.99 -17.79 -28.92
C GLY A 393 3.88 -17.46 -27.41
N ILE A 394 4.60 -18.22 -26.60
CA ILE A 394 4.66 -18.08 -25.16
C ILE A 394 6.12 -17.82 -24.73
N LEU A 395 6.29 -16.82 -23.86
CA LEU A 395 7.56 -16.60 -23.18
C LEU A 395 7.59 -17.37 -21.88
N TYR A 396 8.44 -18.39 -21.85
CA TYR A 396 8.76 -19.15 -20.63
C TYR A 396 9.90 -18.46 -19.88
N SER A 397 9.76 -18.27 -18.60
CA SER A 397 10.79 -17.70 -17.72
C SER A 397 10.60 -18.12 -16.28
N ASP A 398 11.69 -18.19 -15.53
CA ASP A 398 11.73 -18.40 -14.07
C ASP A 398 11.83 -17.08 -13.28
N ASP A 399 11.83 -15.91 -13.95
CA ASP A 399 11.92 -14.58 -13.34
C ASP A 399 10.71 -13.70 -13.65
N MET A 400 9.93 -13.36 -12.62
CA MET A 400 8.79 -12.44 -12.73
C MET A 400 9.20 -11.03 -13.17
N ARG A 401 10.43 -10.59 -12.87
CA ARG A 401 10.90 -9.25 -13.29
C ARG A 401 10.96 -9.14 -14.79
N LEU A 402 11.27 -10.23 -15.49
CA LEU A 402 11.26 -10.27 -16.95
C LEU A 402 9.86 -9.94 -17.50
N PHE A 403 8.80 -10.51 -16.91
CA PHE A 403 7.44 -10.17 -17.25
C PHE A 403 7.15 -8.68 -17.01
N TYR A 404 7.47 -8.15 -15.83
CA TYR A 404 7.20 -6.75 -15.52
C TYR A 404 7.88 -5.80 -16.51
N GLU A 405 9.14 -6.03 -16.80
CA GLU A 405 9.93 -5.16 -17.67
C GLU A 405 9.50 -5.26 -19.14
N LEU A 406 9.33 -6.48 -19.66
CA LEU A 406 8.95 -6.67 -21.06
C LEU A 406 7.52 -6.23 -21.34
N PHE A 407 6.57 -6.55 -20.45
CA PHE A 407 5.20 -6.11 -20.61
C PHE A 407 5.07 -4.59 -20.51
N HIS A 408 5.84 -3.94 -19.63
CA HIS A 408 5.87 -2.49 -19.54
C HIS A 408 6.43 -1.82 -20.78
N GLN A 409 7.52 -2.36 -21.36
CA GLN A 409 8.12 -1.82 -22.58
C GLN A 409 7.29 -2.10 -23.84
N ARG A 410 6.57 -3.21 -23.89
CA ARG A 410 5.71 -3.63 -25.01
C ARG A 410 4.36 -4.14 -24.52
N PRO A 411 3.48 -3.24 -24.09
CA PRO A 411 2.14 -3.62 -23.64
C PRO A 411 1.28 -4.31 -24.70
N ASP A 412 1.61 -4.07 -25.97
CA ASP A 412 0.97 -4.62 -27.18
C ASP A 412 1.63 -5.90 -27.72
N ALA A 413 2.61 -6.46 -26.99
CA ALA A 413 3.36 -7.63 -27.42
C ALA A 413 2.43 -8.77 -27.90
N PRO A 414 2.69 -9.38 -29.09
CA PRO A 414 1.77 -10.36 -29.70
C PRO A 414 1.93 -11.78 -29.12
N TRP A 415 2.63 -11.93 -28.02
CA TRP A 415 2.83 -13.21 -27.32
C TRP A 415 2.24 -13.17 -25.92
N ARG A 416 2.25 -14.30 -25.23
CA ARG A 416 1.85 -14.44 -23.82
C ARG A 416 3.03 -14.82 -22.94
N TYR A 417 2.87 -14.62 -21.65
CA TYR A 417 3.88 -15.00 -20.65
C TYR A 417 3.36 -16.18 -19.82
N ILE A 418 4.20 -17.20 -19.57
CA ILE A 418 3.84 -18.31 -18.69
C ILE A 418 3.88 -17.88 -17.22
N LEU A 419 4.86 -17.08 -16.84
CA LEU A 419 5.01 -16.52 -15.51
C LEU A 419 4.61 -15.05 -15.54
N GLY A 420 3.50 -14.75 -14.86
CA GLY A 420 3.02 -13.39 -14.68
C GLY A 420 3.48 -12.78 -13.34
N TYR A 421 2.58 -12.02 -12.75
CA TYR A 421 2.82 -11.34 -11.47
C TYR A 421 2.63 -12.25 -10.24
N GLU A 422 2.11 -13.44 -10.41
CA GLU A 422 1.91 -14.41 -9.34
C GLU A 422 1.99 -15.84 -9.89
N PRO A 423 2.92 -16.68 -9.38
CA PRO A 423 3.09 -18.04 -9.88
C PRO A 423 1.84 -18.90 -9.72
N ALA A 424 1.02 -18.65 -8.69
CA ALA A 424 -0.21 -19.39 -8.44
C ALA A 424 -1.27 -19.28 -9.54
N LEU A 425 -1.15 -18.29 -10.42
CA LEU A 425 -2.05 -18.07 -11.56
C LEU A 425 -1.76 -18.97 -12.75
N MET A 426 -0.59 -19.64 -12.76
CA MET A 426 -0.24 -20.60 -13.81
C MET A 426 -1.17 -21.81 -13.83
N PRO A 427 -1.36 -22.46 -14.99
CA PRO A 427 -1.91 -23.79 -15.05
C PRO A 427 -1.21 -24.75 -14.07
N PRO A 428 -1.92 -25.71 -13.45
CA PRO A 428 -1.35 -26.56 -12.40
C PRO A 428 -0.05 -27.27 -12.78
N ASP A 429 0.06 -27.78 -14.01
CA ASP A 429 1.25 -28.48 -14.51
C ASP A 429 2.45 -27.51 -14.67
N ASP A 430 2.17 -26.29 -15.10
CA ASP A 430 3.20 -25.25 -15.23
C ASP A 430 3.68 -24.76 -13.86
N LEU A 431 2.76 -24.60 -12.92
CA LEU A 431 3.10 -24.28 -11.55
C LEU A 431 3.96 -25.39 -10.89
N ALA A 432 3.63 -26.66 -11.14
CA ALA A 432 4.43 -27.79 -10.64
C ALA A 432 5.84 -27.78 -11.25
N THR A 433 5.95 -27.47 -12.53
CA THR A 433 7.23 -27.32 -13.23
C THR A 433 8.02 -26.14 -12.67
N PHE A 434 7.42 -24.97 -12.53
CA PHE A 434 8.04 -23.78 -11.95
C PHE A 434 8.59 -24.06 -10.53
N ARG A 435 7.79 -24.71 -9.68
CA ARG A 435 8.24 -25.11 -8.32
C ARG A 435 9.45 -26.02 -8.36
N ARG A 436 9.49 -26.96 -9.30
CA ARG A 436 10.64 -27.85 -9.49
C ARG A 436 11.88 -27.05 -9.93
N ILE A 437 11.72 -26.12 -10.87
CA ILE A 437 12.80 -25.22 -11.33
C ILE A 437 13.39 -24.46 -10.15
N VAL A 438 12.53 -23.79 -9.35
CA VAL A 438 12.98 -22.97 -8.21
C VAL A 438 13.64 -23.84 -7.12
N ALA A 439 13.14 -25.06 -6.89
CA ALA A 439 13.67 -25.95 -5.85
C ALA A 439 15.00 -26.63 -6.27
N ALA A 440 15.05 -27.18 -7.47
CA ALA A 440 16.17 -27.99 -7.93
C ALA A 440 17.29 -27.14 -8.56
N ARG A 441 16.92 -26.09 -9.28
CA ARG A 441 17.86 -25.21 -10.00
C ARG A 441 18.79 -25.96 -10.96
N THR A 442 18.29 -27.00 -11.62
CA THR A 442 19.03 -27.82 -12.57
C THR A 442 18.45 -27.70 -13.96
N PRO A 443 19.27 -27.92 -15.03
CA PRO A 443 18.78 -27.90 -16.42
C PRO A 443 17.59 -28.83 -16.65
N ASP A 444 17.63 -30.04 -16.08
CA ASP A 444 16.59 -31.05 -16.24
C ASP A 444 15.24 -30.60 -15.67
N SER A 445 15.24 -29.65 -14.73
CA SER A 445 14.00 -29.13 -14.16
C SER A 445 13.16 -28.35 -15.19
N PHE A 446 13.76 -27.81 -16.24
CA PHE A 446 13.09 -27.12 -17.34
C PHE A 446 12.52 -28.07 -18.41
N ALA A 447 12.95 -29.34 -18.44
CA ALA A 447 12.56 -30.31 -19.46
C ALA A 447 11.04 -30.43 -19.70
N PRO A 448 10.12 -30.33 -18.70
CA PRO A 448 8.68 -30.35 -18.96
C PRO A 448 8.22 -29.17 -19.82
N TRP A 449 8.79 -27.96 -19.59
CA TRP A 449 8.47 -26.80 -20.44
C TRP A 449 9.04 -26.97 -21.85
N VAL A 450 10.30 -27.34 -21.95
CA VAL A 450 10.96 -27.53 -23.26
C VAL A 450 10.21 -28.54 -24.15
N ARG A 451 9.75 -29.67 -23.57
CA ARG A 451 8.99 -30.70 -24.33
C ARG A 451 7.64 -30.22 -24.88
N LYS A 452 7.02 -29.19 -24.29
CA LYS A 452 5.74 -28.65 -24.75
C LYS A 452 5.86 -27.37 -25.56
N MET A 453 7.06 -26.77 -25.57
CA MET A 453 7.33 -25.56 -26.35
C MET A 453 7.16 -25.83 -27.85
N LYS A 454 6.63 -24.84 -28.53
CA LYS A 454 6.47 -24.79 -29.97
C LYS A 454 7.58 -23.96 -30.59
N PRO A 455 7.78 -24.01 -31.92
CA PRO A 455 8.81 -23.20 -32.58
C PRO A 455 8.73 -21.69 -32.35
N GLU A 456 7.50 -21.16 -32.17
CA GLU A 456 7.23 -19.77 -31.85
C GLU A 456 7.51 -19.36 -30.40
N ASP A 457 7.66 -20.33 -29.49
CA ASP A 457 7.92 -20.08 -28.08
C ASP A 457 9.40 -19.79 -27.80
N ARG A 458 9.68 -19.15 -26.68
CA ARG A 458 11.05 -18.90 -26.21
C ARG A 458 11.16 -19.16 -24.73
N LEU A 459 12.32 -19.67 -24.29
CA LEU A 459 12.68 -19.84 -22.89
C LEU A 459 13.84 -18.88 -22.56
N ILE A 460 13.58 -17.97 -21.63
CA ILE A 460 14.59 -17.07 -21.08
C ILE A 460 14.77 -17.40 -19.61
N ILE A 461 16.00 -17.72 -19.21
CA ILE A 461 16.37 -18.07 -17.84
C ILE A 461 17.38 -17.09 -17.29
N GLN A 462 17.38 -16.93 -15.96
CA GLN A 462 18.37 -16.09 -15.31
C GLN A 462 19.78 -16.71 -15.36
N SER A 463 20.79 -15.88 -15.60
CA SER A 463 22.19 -16.29 -15.69
C SER A 463 22.82 -16.80 -14.40
N TRP A 464 22.11 -16.79 -13.29
CA TRP A 464 22.60 -17.28 -11.97
C TRP A 464 23.04 -18.74 -11.99
N TYR A 465 22.58 -19.52 -12.96
CA TYR A 465 22.89 -20.94 -13.14
C TYR A 465 24.01 -21.21 -14.13
N GLY A 466 24.69 -20.17 -14.63
CA GLY A 466 25.58 -20.29 -15.77
C GLY A 466 24.82 -20.43 -17.09
N ARG A 467 25.37 -21.17 -18.05
CA ARG A 467 24.66 -21.58 -19.27
C ARG A 467 24.27 -23.05 -19.10
N PRO A 468 23.04 -23.34 -18.65
CA PRO A 468 22.63 -24.74 -18.57
C PRO A 468 22.46 -25.29 -19.99
N GLU A 469 23.06 -26.44 -20.25
CA GLU A 469 22.71 -27.25 -21.40
C GLU A 469 21.37 -27.91 -21.13
N ILE A 470 20.28 -27.37 -21.69
CA ILE A 470 18.95 -27.92 -21.55
C ILE A 470 18.73 -28.87 -22.70
N PRO A 471 18.47 -30.17 -22.46
CA PRO A 471 18.18 -31.13 -23.51
C PRO A 471 16.88 -30.79 -24.23
N GLY A 472 16.87 -30.68 -25.58
CA GLY A 472 15.67 -30.44 -26.40
C GLY A 472 15.87 -29.55 -27.60
#